data_96876423e1c97226187ee09ed12e3eaf
#
_entry.id   96876423e1c97226187ee09ed12e3eaf
#
_cell.length_a   1.000
_cell.length_b   1.000
_cell.length_c   1.000
_cell.angle_alpha   90.00
_cell.angle_beta   90.00
_cell.angle_gamma   90.00
#
_symmetry.space_group_name_H-M   'P 1'
#
loop_
_entity.id
_entity.type
_entity.pdbx_description
1 polymer ?
#
loop_
_entity_poly.entity_id
_entity_poly.type
_entity_poly.pdbx_seq_one_letter_code
_entity_poly.pdbx_strand_id
1 'polypeptide(L)'
;MSIHLLGGGWADDESRWTGRFVAEARERAEGAPVIVCVLWAKTESEGAGWHDDYVDDLTKLGAGEVRIVQLSPERQLQPTDLGNAEGIFVGGGLTPGYHAAIMPAADTIRGLVASGVPYAGFSAGAMIAGDVALLGGWRIGGVPVCAETSGEGLDEVTLDAGLGLVDLVVDVHAAQYGTLSRAVAIVHAGLAERVVAIDENTSLIVGSGGLQVAGDGSVWTADRAGDSDRVAVGVLAA
;
A
#
# COMPACT_ATOMS: atom_id res chain seq x y z
N MET A 1 -13.10 -3.93 -10.95
CA MET A 1 -11.73 -4.18 -10.42
C MET A 1 -11.12 -2.86 -10.02
N SER A 2 -10.58 -2.81 -8.81
CA SER A 2 -9.95 -1.62 -8.26
C SER A 2 -8.62 -1.97 -7.58
N ILE A 3 -7.78 -0.95 -7.41
CA ILE A 3 -6.59 -0.97 -6.56
C ILE A 3 -6.96 -0.25 -5.28
N HIS A 4 -6.81 -0.91 -4.15
CA HIS A 4 -7.11 -0.39 -2.82
C HIS A 4 -5.80 -0.07 -2.11
N LEU A 5 -5.55 1.21 -1.84
CA LEU A 5 -4.36 1.69 -1.16
C LEU A 5 -4.76 2.08 0.26
N LEU A 6 -4.36 1.29 1.24
CA LEU A 6 -4.73 1.44 2.64
C LEU A 6 -3.61 2.14 3.41
N GLY A 7 -3.94 3.19 4.13
CA GLY A 7 -2.98 4.03 4.87
C GLY A 7 -2.38 3.39 6.11
N GLY A 8 -2.73 2.14 6.42
CA GLY A 8 -2.34 1.45 7.65
C GLY A 8 -3.36 1.62 8.76
N GLY A 9 -2.95 1.29 9.99
CA GLY A 9 -3.83 1.29 11.17
C GLY A 9 -4.64 0.01 11.29
N TRP A 10 -5.07 -0.30 12.51
CA TRP A 10 -5.88 -1.47 12.84
C TRP A 10 -7.11 -1.03 13.62
N ALA A 11 -8.26 -1.65 13.37
CA ALA A 11 -9.48 -1.46 14.15
C ALA A 11 -10.27 -2.76 14.25
N ASP A 12 -11.19 -2.84 15.21
CA ASP A 12 -12.04 -4.02 15.41
C ASP A 12 -12.97 -4.30 14.22
N ASP A 13 -13.33 -3.27 13.45
CA ASP A 13 -14.16 -3.36 12.24
C ASP A 13 -13.51 -2.57 11.09
N GLU A 14 -12.98 -3.29 10.13
CA GLU A 14 -12.36 -2.76 8.92
C GLU A 14 -13.28 -2.72 7.69
N SER A 15 -14.56 -2.97 7.88
CA SER A 15 -15.53 -3.08 6.77
C SER A 15 -15.60 -1.80 5.92
N ARG A 16 -15.35 -0.63 6.51
CA ARG A 16 -15.47 0.67 5.85
C ARG A 16 -14.35 0.96 4.84
N TRP A 17 -13.16 0.38 5.01
CA TRP A 17 -12.00 0.65 4.12
C TRP A 17 -11.44 -0.60 3.46
N THR A 18 -11.42 -1.77 4.12
CA THR A 18 -10.95 -3.03 3.54
C THR A 18 -12.09 -3.85 2.93
N GLY A 19 -13.33 -3.67 3.43
CA GLY A 19 -14.50 -4.50 3.04
C GLY A 19 -14.81 -4.49 1.55
N ARG A 20 -14.60 -3.36 0.86
CA ARG A 20 -14.86 -3.27 -0.58
C ARG A 20 -13.88 -4.13 -1.41
N PHE A 21 -12.63 -4.22 -1.02
CA PHE A 21 -11.67 -5.13 -1.65
C PHE A 21 -12.15 -6.58 -1.59
N VAL A 22 -12.58 -7.03 -0.40
CA VAL A 22 -13.09 -8.40 -0.22
C VAL A 22 -14.40 -8.62 -1.01
N ALA A 23 -15.26 -7.61 -1.08
CA ALA A 23 -16.49 -7.67 -1.89
C ALA A 23 -16.18 -7.83 -3.39
N GLU A 24 -15.22 -7.09 -3.93
CA GLU A 24 -14.78 -7.22 -5.32
C GLU A 24 -14.16 -8.62 -5.60
N ALA A 25 -13.36 -9.15 -4.67
CA ALA A 25 -12.84 -10.52 -4.78
C ALA A 25 -13.97 -11.56 -4.79
N ARG A 26 -15.01 -11.39 -3.96
CA ARG A 26 -16.18 -12.27 -3.93
C ARG A 26 -17.01 -12.22 -5.22
N GLU A 27 -17.20 -11.04 -5.79
CA GLU A 27 -17.88 -10.89 -7.08
C GLU A 27 -17.14 -11.64 -8.18
N ARG A 28 -15.80 -11.57 -8.18
CA ARG A 28 -14.95 -12.28 -9.13
C ARG A 28 -15.03 -13.80 -8.97
N ALA A 29 -15.01 -14.29 -7.73
CA ALA A 29 -15.03 -15.71 -7.39
C ALA A 29 -16.41 -16.36 -7.59
N GLU A 30 -17.45 -15.56 -7.85
CA GLU A 30 -18.85 -16.03 -7.83
C GLU A 30 -19.23 -16.74 -6.50
N GLY A 31 -18.53 -16.35 -5.39
CA GLY A 31 -18.74 -16.99 -4.08
C GLY A 31 -17.71 -16.57 -3.02
N ALA A 32 -17.19 -17.54 -2.30
CA ALA A 32 -16.19 -17.33 -1.25
C ALA A 32 -14.78 -17.27 -1.88
N PRO A 33 -14.11 -16.09 -1.88
CA PRO A 33 -12.86 -15.91 -2.61
C PRO A 33 -11.65 -16.49 -1.88
N VAL A 34 -10.63 -16.88 -2.65
CA VAL A 34 -9.27 -17.13 -2.18
C VAL A 34 -8.50 -15.82 -2.23
N ILE A 35 -8.12 -15.27 -1.07
CA ILE A 35 -7.28 -14.10 -0.94
C ILE A 35 -5.85 -14.55 -0.61
N VAL A 36 -4.91 -14.21 -1.49
CA VAL A 36 -3.48 -14.41 -1.21
C VAL A 36 -2.99 -13.20 -0.42
N CYS A 37 -2.65 -13.42 0.85
CA CYS A 37 -2.12 -12.40 1.75
C CYS A 37 -0.60 -12.53 1.84
N VAL A 38 0.12 -11.56 1.28
CA VAL A 38 1.59 -11.53 1.21
C VAL A 38 2.12 -10.70 2.36
N LEU A 39 2.88 -11.32 3.25
CA LEU A 39 3.50 -10.69 4.41
C LEU A 39 5.02 -10.80 4.33
N TRP A 40 5.72 -9.77 4.79
CA TRP A 40 7.18 -9.79 4.93
C TRP A 40 7.60 -9.51 6.37
N ALA A 41 8.59 -10.27 6.84
CA ALA A 41 9.24 -10.04 8.12
C ALA A 41 10.73 -10.44 8.04
N LYS A 42 11.55 -9.93 8.97
CA LYS A 42 12.98 -10.29 9.03
C LYS A 42 13.21 -11.77 9.32
N THR A 43 12.29 -12.38 10.04
CA THR A 43 12.30 -13.82 10.35
C THR A 43 10.90 -14.41 10.22
N GLU A 44 10.80 -15.72 9.92
CA GLU A 44 9.51 -16.41 9.86
C GLU A 44 8.75 -16.36 11.20
N SER A 45 9.46 -16.43 12.32
CA SER A 45 8.86 -16.37 13.66
C SER A 45 8.23 -15.00 13.96
N GLU A 46 8.86 -13.90 13.49
CA GLU A 46 8.31 -12.56 13.61
C GLU A 46 7.04 -12.43 12.74
N GLY A 47 7.12 -12.92 11.50
CA GLY A 47 5.99 -12.88 10.57
C GLY A 47 4.80 -13.70 11.03
N ALA A 48 5.05 -14.90 11.56
CA ALA A 48 4.00 -15.80 12.05
C ALA A 48 3.13 -15.17 13.17
N GLY A 49 3.68 -14.21 13.92
CA GLY A 49 2.93 -13.50 14.96
C GLY A 49 1.76 -12.65 14.45
N TRP A 50 1.76 -12.31 13.14
CA TRP A 50 0.71 -11.49 12.51
C TRP A 50 -0.29 -12.29 11.67
N HIS A 51 -0.04 -13.60 11.44
CA HIS A 51 -0.85 -14.41 10.53
C HIS A 51 -2.32 -14.44 10.96
N ASP A 52 -2.57 -14.71 12.24
CA ASP A 52 -3.93 -14.86 12.76
C ASP A 52 -4.71 -13.55 12.64
N ASP A 53 -4.08 -12.40 12.88
CA ASP A 53 -4.72 -11.08 12.76
C ASP A 53 -5.20 -10.84 11.32
N TYR A 54 -4.32 -11.03 10.31
CA TYR A 54 -4.71 -10.87 8.90
C TYR A 54 -5.75 -11.89 8.44
N VAL A 55 -5.64 -13.15 8.87
CA VAL A 55 -6.60 -14.20 8.54
C VAL A 55 -7.97 -13.88 9.13
N ASP A 56 -8.00 -13.49 10.41
CA ASP A 56 -9.25 -13.18 11.11
C ASP A 56 -9.97 -11.98 10.48
N ASP A 57 -9.25 -10.90 10.21
CA ASP A 57 -9.84 -9.68 9.66
C ASP A 57 -10.37 -9.90 8.24
N LEU A 58 -9.58 -10.50 7.35
CA LEU A 58 -10.06 -10.79 5.99
C LEU A 58 -11.21 -11.81 5.98
N THR A 59 -11.20 -12.78 6.90
CA THR A 59 -12.30 -13.76 7.04
C THR A 59 -13.57 -13.09 7.57
N LYS A 60 -13.49 -12.22 8.58
CA LYS A 60 -14.63 -11.43 9.07
C LYS A 60 -15.27 -10.60 7.96
N LEU A 61 -14.48 -10.10 7.01
CA LEU A 61 -14.95 -9.33 5.85
C LEU A 61 -15.53 -10.21 4.74
N GLY A 62 -15.38 -11.55 4.83
CA GLY A 62 -16.01 -12.51 3.94
C GLY A 62 -15.10 -13.21 2.95
N ALA A 63 -13.78 -13.24 3.21
CA ALA A 63 -12.88 -14.16 2.51
C ALA A 63 -13.26 -15.60 2.80
N GLY A 64 -13.18 -16.48 1.78
CA GLY A 64 -13.42 -17.90 1.93
C GLY A 64 -12.17 -18.65 2.38
N GLU A 65 -11.06 -18.32 1.79
CA GLU A 65 -9.72 -18.79 2.15
C GLU A 65 -8.75 -17.60 2.19
N VAL A 66 -7.97 -17.48 3.25
CA VAL A 66 -6.84 -16.55 3.32
C VAL A 66 -5.57 -17.37 3.31
N ARG A 67 -4.84 -17.29 2.20
CA ARG A 67 -3.57 -17.99 2.04
C ARG A 67 -2.41 -17.07 2.32
N ILE A 68 -1.75 -17.26 3.46
CA ILE A 68 -0.57 -16.49 3.83
C ILE A 68 0.63 -16.93 3.00
N VAL A 69 1.32 -15.95 2.42
CA VAL A 69 2.62 -16.10 1.79
C VAL A 69 3.63 -15.29 2.60
N GLN A 70 4.35 -15.98 3.49
CA GLN A 70 5.38 -15.34 4.31
C GLN A 70 6.67 -15.18 3.50
N LEU A 71 7.11 -13.92 3.34
CA LEU A 71 8.39 -13.54 2.73
C LEU A 71 9.40 -13.15 3.80
N SER A 72 10.67 -13.24 3.46
CA SER A 72 11.80 -12.86 4.31
C SER A 72 12.98 -12.40 3.43
N PRO A 73 14.12 -11.96 4.00
CA PRO A 73 15.31 -11.66 3.22
C PRO A 73 15.79 -12.84 2.35
N GLU A 74 15.51 -14.10 2.76
CA GLU A 74 15.89 -15.31 2.06
C GLU A 74 14.79 -15.85 1.15
N ARG A 75 13.52 -15.36 1.29
CA ARG A 75 12.37 -15.83 0.51
C ARG A 75 11.66 -14.68 -0.20
N GLN A 76 11.84 -14.64 -1.52
CA GLN A 76 11.11 -13.73 -2.41
C GLN A 76 9.81 -14.35 -2.91
N LEU A 77 8.86 -13.49 -3.30
CA LEU A 77 7.59 -13.88 -3.90
C LEU A 77 7.83 -14.58 -5.24
N GLN A 78 7.23 -15.74 -5.42
CA GLN A 78 7.28 -16.50 -6.66
C GLN A 78 5.92 -16.41 -7.40
N PRO A 79 5.88 -16.44 -8.73
CA PRO A 79 4.63 -16.47 -9.50
C PRO A 79 3.67 -17.56 -9.05
N THR A 80 4.18 -18.72 -8.64
CA THR A 80 3.38 -19.86 -8.15
C THR A 80 2.69 -19.59 -6.83
N ASP A 81 3.21 -18.69 -5.99
CA ASP A 81 2.59 -18.30 -4.72
C ASP A 81 1.24 -17.60 -4.94
N LEU A 82 1.08 -16.93 -6.09
CA LEU A 82 -0.12 -16.18 -6.49
C LEU A 82 -1.15 -17.03 -7.28
N GLY A 83 -0.88 -18.32 -7.48
CA GLY A 83 -1.78 -19.20 -8.23
C GLY A 83 -3.18 -19.24 -7.61
N ASN A 84 -4.22 -19.14 -8.47
CA ASN A 84 -5.64 -19.13 -8.08
C ASN A 84 -6.02 -17.99 -7.11
N ALA A 85 -5.28 -16.89 -7.08
CA ALA A 85 -5.68 -15.71 -6.31
C ALA A 85 -6.91 -15.05 -6.94
N GLU A 86 -7.94 -14.83 -6.15
CA GLU A 86 -9.11 -14.06 -6.51
C GLU A 86 -9.09 -12.66 -5.90
N GLY A 87 -8.16 -12.43 -4.96
CA GLY A 87 -7.71 -11.15 -4.45
C GLY A 87 -6.26 -11.25 -3.99
N ILE A 88 -5.49 -10.18 -4.17
CA ILE A 88 -4.11 -10.05 -3.68
C ILE A 88 -4.09 -8.99 -2.59
N PHE A 89 -3.73 -9.37 -1.38
CA PHE A 89 -3.53 -8.46 -0.25
C PHE A 89 -2.04 -8.43 0.10
N VAL A 90 -1.43 -7.26 0.08
CA VAL A 90 -0.03 -7.07 0.50
C VAL A 90 -0.04 -6.30 1.82
N GLY A 91 0.50 -6.90 2.86
CA GLY A 91 0.48 -6.36 4.21
C GLY A 91 1.44 -5.20 4.46
N GLY A 92 1.55 -4.83 5.73
CA GLY A 92 2.39 -3.73 6.21
C GLY A 92 3.61 -4.20 6.99
N GLY A 93 4.55 -3.28 7.15
CA GLY A 93 5.82 -3.49 7.85
C GLY A 93 6.95 -2.72 7.17
N LEU A 94 8.17 -3.25 7.18
CA LEU A 94 9.34 -2.58 6.61
C LEU A 94 9.26 -2.49 5.08
N THR A 95 8.95 -1.33 4.56
CA THR A 95 8.72 -1.09 3.12
C THR A 95 9.87 -1.53 2.22
N PRO A 96 11.16 -1.25 2.52
CA PRO A 96 12.28 -1.77 1.71
C PRO A 96 12.31 -3.30 1.64
N GLY A 97 11.91 -3.98 2.72
CA GLY A 97 11.85 -5.45 2.75
C GLY A 97 10.75 -6.00 1.85
N TYR A 98 9.54 -5.43 1.93
CA TYR A 98 8.44 -5.76 1.02
C TYR A 98 8.82 -5.52 -0.43
N HIS A 99 9.39 -4.36 -0.75
CA HIS A 99 9.83 -4.02 -2.09
C HIS A 99 10.82 -5.06 -2.64
N ALA A 100 11.93 -5.30 -1.94
CA ALA A 100 12.96 -6.22 -2.40
C ALA A 100 12.45 -7.65 -2.61
N ALA A 101 11.50 -8.09 -1.77
CA ALA A 101 10.97 -9.45 -1.82
C ALA A 101 9.84 -9.62 -2.87
N ILE A 102 9.08 -8.56 -3.21
CA ILE A 102 7.91 -8.65 -4.09
C ILE A 102 8.25 -8.28 -5.54
N MET A 103 9.15 -7.33 -5.78
CA MET A 103 9.47 -6.84 -7.13
C MET A 103 9.85 -7.93 -8.14
N PRO A 104 10.50 -9.06 -7.78
CA PRO A 104 10.73 -10.15 -8.73
C PRO A 104 9.46 -10.77 -9.33
N ALA A 105 8.31 -10.64 -8.67
CA ALA A 105 7.02 -11.11 -9.17
C ALA A 105 6.10 -9.98 -9.70
N ALA A 106 6.60 -8.75 -9.85
CA ALA A 106 5.81 -7.58 -10.25
C ALA A 106 5.03 -7.80 -11.56
N ASP A 107 5.64 -8.42 -12.58
CA ASP A 107 4.95 -8.72 -13.84
C ASP A 107 3.77 -9.66 -13.64
N THR A 108 3.89 -10.64 -12.75
CA THR A 108 2.80 -11.56 -12.43
C THR A 108 1.66 -10.83 -11.72
N ILE A 109 1.96 -9.95 -10.75
CA ILE A 109 0.96 -9.14 -10.06
C ILE A 109 0.24 -8.24 -11.07
N ARG A 110 0.97 -7.52 -11.93
CA ARG A 110 0.37 -6.68 -12.98
C ARG A 110 -0.54 -7.48 -13.90
N GLY A 111 -0.11 -8.68 -14.31
CA GLY A 111 -0.91 -9.56 -15.17
C GLY A 111 -2.21 -10.02 -14.50
N LEU A 112 -2.16 -10.40 -13.23
CA LEU A 112 -3.34 -10.79 -12.45
C LEU A 112 -4.30 -9.61 -12.27
N VAL A 113 -3.78 -8.44 -11.89
CA VAL A 113 -4.59 -7.22 -11.75
C VAL A 113 -5.20 -6.81 -13.09
N ALA A 114 -4.46 -6.85 -14.18
CA ALA A 114 -4.99 -6.58 -15.52
C ALA A 114 -6.07 -7.58 -15.94
N SER A 115 -6.03 -8.83 -15.44
CA SER A 115 -7.06 -9.84 -15.66
C SER A 115 -8.29 -9.66 -14.77
N GLY A 116 -8.29 -8.66 -13.88
CA GLY A 116 -9.43 -8.33 -13.02
C GLY A 116 -9.31 -8.79 -11.57
N VAL A 117 -8.17 -9.32 -11.12
CA VAL A 117 -7.93 -9.62 -9.70
C VAL A 117 -7.76 -8.32 -8.94
N PRO A 118 -8.58 -8.00 -7.92
CA PRO A 118 -8.39 -6.80 -7.12
C PRO A 118 -7.10 -6.90 -6.29
N TYR A 119 -6.44 -5.75 -6.12
CA TYR A 119 -5.26 -5.59 -5.28
C TYR A 119 -5.58 -4.71 -4.07
N ALA A 120 -5.15 -5.11 -2.90
CA ALA A 120 -5.11 -4.25 -1.72
C ALA A 120 -3.68 -4.21 -1.18
N GLY A 121 -3.16 -3.00 -1.01
CA GLY A 121 -1.88 -2.76 -0.34
C GLY A 121 -2.11 -2.03 0.98
N PHE A 122 -1.69 -2.62 2.08
CA PHE A 122 -1.77 -2.05 3.42
C PHE A 122 -0.42 -1.47 3.82
N SER A 123 -0.36 -0.19 4.18
CA SER A 123 0.87 0.49 4.59
C SER A 123 2.02 0.28 3.58
N ALA A 124 3.02 -0.55 3.87
CA ALA A 124 4.10 -0.87 2.94
C ALA A 124 3.59 -1.37 1.58
N GLY A 125 2.54 -2.21 1.57
CA GLY A 125 1.90 -2.68 0.34
C GLY A 125 1.29 -1.56 -0.50
N ALA A 126 0.79 -0.49 0.12
CA ALA A 126 0.32 0.70 -0.58
C ALA A 126 1.48 1.53 -1.15
N MET A 127 2.56 1.70 -0.38
CA MET A 127 3.73 2.49 -0.79
C MET A 127 4.45 1.92 -2.01
N ILE A 128 4.44 0.58 -2.20
CA ILE A 128 5.07 -0.06 -3.34
C ILE A 128 4.16 -0.22 -4.57
N ALA A 129 2.88 0.15 -4.47
CA ALA A 129 1.89 -0.09 -5.52
C ALA A 129 2.04 0.82 -6.76
N GLY A 130 2.65 1.98 -6.62
CA GLY A 130 2.82 2.97 -7.69
C GLY A 130 3.79 2.55 -8.80
N ASP A 131 3.84 3.33 -9.87
CA ASP A 131 4.94 3.27 -10.85
C ASP A 131 6.27 3.58 -10.17
N VAL A 132 6.24 4.51 -9.22
CA VAL A 132 7.35 4.86 -8.35
C VAL A 132 6.94 4.55 -6.90
N ALA A 133 7.72 3.71 -6.23
CA ALA A 133 7.58 3.35 -4.83
C ALA A 133 8.36 4.32 -3.94
N LEU A 134 7.75 4.82 -2.87
CA LEU A 134 8.44 5.49 -1.78
C LEU A 134 8.87 4.42 -0.77
N LEU A 135 10.19 4.18 -0.65
CA LEU A 135 10.71 3.14 0.22
C LEU A 135 10.89 3.60 1.68
N GLY A 136 10.88 4.89 1.92
CA GLY A 136 11.08 5.50 3.23
C GLY A 136 12.05 6.69 3.16
N GLY A 137 12.72 6.96 4.27
CA GLY A 137 13.59 8.11 4.46
C GLY A 137 12.88 9.25 5.19
N TRP A 138 13.62 9.99 5.97
CA TRP A 138 13.10 11.09 6.78
C TRP A 138 13.80 12.42 6.51
N ARG A 139 14.79 12.43 5.59
CA ARG A 139 15.53 13.61 5.16
C ARG A 139 15.51 13.77 3.64
N ILE A 140 15.66 15.00 3.19
CA ILE A 140 15.98 15.32 1.79
C ILE A 140 17.18 16.28 1.82
N GLY A 141 18.31 15.84 1.24
CA GLY A 141 19.55 16.62 1.27
C GLY A 141 20.06 16.89 2.69
N GLY A 142 19.88 15.96 3.61
CA GLY A 142 20.24 16.08 5.01
C GLY A 142 19.25 16.87 5.87
N VAL A 143 18.18 17.46 5.29
CA VAL A 143 17.18 18.25 6.03
C VAL A 143 16.00 17.32 6.43
N PRO A 144 15.65 17.25 7.74
CA PRO A 144 14.49 16.46 8.17
C PRO A 144 13.18 16.96 7.55
N VAL A 145 12.38 16.04 7.00
CA VAL A 145 11.08 16.31 6.38
C VAL A 145 9.92 15.59 7.06
N CYS A 146 10.22 14.62 7.93
CA CYS A 146 9.26 13.97 8.83
C CYS A 146 10.01 13.43 10.05
N ALA A 147 9.32 12.70 10.93
CA ALA A 147 9.96 12.05 12.07
C ALA A 147 10.90 10.90 11.61
N GLU A 148 12.04 10.75 12.27
CA GLU A 148 13.02 9.69 11.99
C GLU A 148 12.39 8.28 12.08
N THR A 149 11.45 8.09 13.01
CA THR A 149 10.70 6.83 13.19
C THR A 149 9.87 6.43 11.97
N SER A 150 9.55 7.37 11.08
CA SER A 150 8.83 7.12 9.83
C SER A 150 9.77 6.85 8.63
N GLY A 151 11.08 6.75 8.89
CA GLY A 151 12.11 6.61 7.85
C GLY A 151 12.29 5.19 7.30
N GLU A 152 11.63 4.18 7.84
CA GLU A 152 11.76 2.78 7.39
C GLU A 152 13.22 2.26 7.45
N GLY A 153 14.02 2.78 8.37
CA GLY A 153 15.44 2.48 8.50
C GLY A 153 16.34 3.16 7.45
N LEU A 154 15.79 4.07 6.67
CA LEU A 154 16.52 4.89 5.69
C LEU A 154 16.65 6.32 6.18
N ASP A 155 17.82 6.94 5.99
CA ASP A 155 18.02 8.34 6.32
C ASP A 155 17.43 9.28 5.25
N GLU A 156 17.89 9.15 4.01
CA GLU A 156 17.42 9.96 2.90
C GLU A 156 16.16 9.35 2.27
N VAL A 157 15.23 10.23 1.86
CA VAL A 157 14.04 9.83 1.09
C VAL A 157 14.48 9.05 -0.15
N THR A 158 14.00 7.83 -0.24
CA THR A 158 14.40 6.88 -1.29
C THR A 158 13.19 6.49 -2.11
N LEU A 159 13.28 6.75 -3.41
CA LEU A 159 12.30 6.34 -4.42
C LEU A 159 12.94 5.30 -5.34
N ASP A 160 12.15 4.32 -5.77
CA ASP A 160 12.58 3.28 -6.73
C ASP A 160 11.39 2.88 -7.62
N ALA A 161 11.62 2.05 -8.63
CA ALA A 161 10.54 1.49 -9.44
C ALA A 161 9.58 0.69 -8.55
N GLY A 162 8.28 0.91 -8.69
CA GLY A 162 7.24 0.20 -7.95
C GLY A 162 6.53 -0.88 -8.76
N LEU A 163 5.40 -1.36 -8.25
CA LEU A 163 4.60 -2.40 -8.91
C LEU A 163 3.95 -1.92 -10.22
N GLY A 164 3.82 -0.61 -10.44
CA GLY A 164 3.20 -0.08 -11.66
C GLY A 164 1.70 -0.34 -11.77
N LEU A 165 1.00 -0.36 -10.63
CA LEU A 165 -0.45 -0.57 -10.59
C LEU A 165 -1.23 0.75 -10.67
N VAL A 166 -0.62 1.86 -10.25
CA VAL A 166 -1.18 3.21 -10.26
C VAL A 166 -0.09 4.23 -10.61
N ASP A 167 -0.46 5.30 -11.30
CA ASP A 167 0.42 6.44 -11.59
C ASP A 167 0.39 7.45 -10.41
N LEU A 168 0.81 6.98 -9.24
CA LEU A 168 0.86 7.75 -8.00
C LEU A 168 2.08 7.34 -7.18
N VAL A 169 2.74 8.30 -6.53
CA VAL A 169 3.62 8.04 -5.39
C VAL A 169 2.78 8.07 -4.13
N VAL A 170 2.86 7.02 -3.33
CA VAL A 170 2.01 6.84 -2.15
C VAL A 170 2.84 6.93 -0.87
N ASP A 171 2.40 7.76 0.06
CA ASP A 171 2.83 7.79 1.46
C ASP A 171 1.65 7.39 2.35
N VAL A 172 1.91 6.93 3.55
CA VAL A 172 0.92 6.37 4.47
C VAL A 172 1.07 6.94 5.87
N HIS A 173 0.09 6.66 6.78
CA HIS A 173 0.07 7.18 8.15
C HIS A 173 0.17 8.73 8.20
N ALA A 174 -0.51 9.41 7.27
CA ALA A 174 -0.28 10.82 6.99
C ALA A 174 -0.45 11.72 8.23
N ALA A 175 -1.59 11.66 8.88
CA ALA A 175 -1.85 12.41 10.10
C ALA A 175 -1.20 11.76 11.33
N GLN A 176 -1.20 10.43 11.41
CA GLN A 176 -0.79 9.68 12.60
C GLN A 176 0.73 9.75 12.84
N TYR A 177 1.53 9.67 11.76
CA TYR A 177 3.00 9.75 11.83
C TYR A 177 3.56 11.05 11.25
N GLY A 178 2.68 11.97 10.77
CA GLY A 178 3.09 13.26 10.22
C GLY A 178 3.84 13.16 8.88
N THR A 179 3.60 12.11 8.09
CA THR A 179 4.29 11.88 6.81
C THR A 179 3.81 12.81 5.71
N LEU A 180 2.69 13.54 5.90
CA LEU A 180 2.25 14.58 4.96
C LEU A 180 3.36 15.60 4.64
N SER A 181 4.18 15.96 5.62
CA SER A 181 5.29 16.88 5.39
C SER A 181 6.36 16.27 4.45
N ARG A 182 6.60 14.95 4.52
CA ARG A 182 7.46 14.22 3.58
C ARG A 182 6.88 14.26 2.16
N ALA A 183 5.57 14.00 2.01
CA ALA A 183 4.90 14.06 0.72
C ALA A 183 5.05 15.46 0.06
N VAL A 184 4.83 16.53 0.82
CA VAL A 184 5.03 17.91 0.35
C VAL A 184 6.49 18.18 -0.03
N ALA A 185 7.43 17.72 0.80
CA ALA A 185 8.86 17.93 0.56
C ALA A 185 9.37 17.17 -0.68
N ILE A 186 8.88 15.96 -0.95
CA ILE A 186 9.18 15.18 -2.17
C ILE A 186 8.80 15.98 -3.41
N VAL A 187 7.59 16.54 -3.46
CA VAL A 187 7.13 17.35 -4.59
C VAL A 187 7.92 18.64 -4.70
N HIS A 188 8.17 19.34 -3.59
CA HIS A 188 8.96 20.56 -3.58
C HIS A 188 10.39 20.34 -4.10
N ALA A 189 11.02 19.23 -3.73
CA ALA A 189 12.35 18.85 -4.19
C ALA A 189 12.39 18.39 -5.66
N GLY A 190 11.24 18.24 -6.33
CA GLY A 190 11.15 17.78 -7.71
C GLY A 190 11.43 16.28 -7.87
N LEU A 191 11.31 15.51 -6.81
CA LEU A 191 11.48 14.05 -6.83
C LEU A 191 10.24 13.33 -7.40
N ALA A 192 9.06 13.96 -7.28
CA ALA A 192 7.82 13.55 -7.93
C ALA A 192 6.96 14.77 -8.26
N GLU A 193 6.08 14.67 -9.26
CA GLU A 193 5.12 15.71 -9.62
C GLU A 193 3.89 15.71 -8.70
N ARG A 194 3.54 14.53 -8.17
CA ARG A 194 2.42 14.30 -7.28
C ARG A 194 2.74 13.21 -6.27
N VAL A 195 2.32 13.41 -5.03
CA VAL A 195 2.32 12.40 -3.96
C VAL A 195 0.94 12.40 -3.30
N VAL A 196 0.39 11.22 -3.02
CA VAL A 196 -0.76 11.06 -2.14
C VAL A 196 -0.29 10.52 -0.79
N ALA A 197 -0.81 11.08 0.31
CA ALA A 197 -0.54 10.61 1.66
C ALA A 197 -1.85 10.20 2.31
N ILE A 198 -1.94 8.94 2.76
CA ILE A 198 -3.20 8.31 3.21
C ILE A 198 -3.16 8.19 4.74
N ASP A 199 -4.23 8.63 5.40
CA ASP A 199 -4.42 8.46 6.83
C ASP A 199 -4.64 7.00 7.19
N GLU A 200 -4.35 6.60 8.45
CA GLU A 200 -4.73 5.28 8.95
C GLU A 200 -6.24 5.05 8.87
N ASN A 201 -6.66 3.80 8.82
CA ASN A 201 -8.06 3.37 8.71
C ASN A 201 -8.79 4.01 7.52
N THR A 202 -8.05 4.22 6.44
CA THR A 202 -8.53 4.90 5.23
C THR A 202 -7.98 4.20 4.00
N SER A 203 -8.82 4.05 2.98
CA SER A 203 -8.47 3.50 1.67
C SER A 203 -8.66 4.54 0.58
N LEU A 204 -7.63 4.75 -0.25
CA LEU A 204 -7.77 5.35 -1.57
C LEU A 204 -8.04 4.23 -2.58
N ILE A 205 -9.20 4.27 -3.19
CA ILE A 205 -9.64 3.27 -4.17
C ILE A 205 -9.48 3.86 -5.56
N VAL A 206 -8.64 3.23 -6.37
CA VAL A 206 -8.35 3.61 -7.76
C VAL A 206 -9.01 2.60 -8.70
N GLY A 207 -9.98 3.03 -9.47
CA GLY A 207 -10.73 2.17 -10.38
C GLY A 207 -11.29 2.91 -11.57
N SER A 208 -12.09 2.24 -12.40
CA SER A 208 -12.70 2.82 -13.60
C SER A 208 -13.62 4.02 -13.31
N GLY A 209 -14.08 4.17 -12.07
CA GLY A 209 -14.87 5.31 -11.61
C GLY A 209 -14.04 6.51 -11.14
N GLY A 210 -12.70 6.46 -11.27
CA GLY A 210 -11.77 7.46 -10.73
C GLY A 210 -11.32 7.15 -9.32
N LEU A 211 -10.96 8.20 -8.57
CA LEU A 211 -10.50 8.10 -7.19
C LEU A 211 -11.70 8.16 -6.23
N GLN A 212 -11.73 7.26 -5.26
CA GLN A 212 -12.71 7.26 -4.18
C GLN A 212 -11.97 7.08 -2.85
N VAL A 213 -12.46 7.73 -1.81
CA VAL A 213 -11.94 7.56 -0.44
C VAL A 213 -12.99 6.83 0.39
N ALA A 214 -12.54 5.89 1.21
CA ALA A 214 -13.41 5.15 2.14
C ALA A 214 -12.66 4.97 3.47
N GLY A 215 -13.37 5.06 4.59
CA GLY A 215 -12.79 4.92 5.91
C GLY A 215 -13.01 6.13 6.81
N ASP A 216 -12.14 6.32 7.81
CA ASP A 216 -12.33 7.28 8.89
C ASP A 216 -11.49 8.56 8.75
N GLY A 217 -10.49 8.54 7.89
CA GLY A 217 -9.58 9.66 7.67
C GLY A 217 -9.70 10.26 6.27
N SER A 218 -8.64 10.89 5.84
CA SER A 218 -8.53 11.60 4.57
C SER A 218 -7.38 11.06 3.72
N VAL A 219 -7.43 11.35 2.44
CA VAL A 219 -6.30 11.24 1.53
C VAL A 219 -5.84 12.66 1.19
N TRP A 220 -4.61 12.95 1.50
CA TRP A 220 -3.96 14.22 1.22
C TRP A 220 -3.26 14.13 -0.14
N THR A 221 -3.36 15.16 -0.94
CA THR A 221 -2.61 15.28 -2.19
C THR A 221 -1.61 16.40 -2.07
N ALA A 222 -0.40 16.16 -2.55
CA ALA A 222 0.62 17.18 -2.77
C ALA A 222 0.95 17.20 -4.26
N ASP A 223 0.71 18.31 -4.91
CA ASP A 223 0.85 18.48 -6.37
C ASP A 223 1.78 19.65 -6.66
N ARG A 224 2.63 19.53 -7.68
CA ARG A 224 3.37 20.68 -8.20
C ARG A 224 2.42 21.73 -8.77
N ALA A 225 2.50 22.96 -8.31
CA ALA A 225 1.63 24.05 -8.72
C ALA A 225 2.16 24.77 -9.97
N GLY A 226 1.97 24.20 -11.16
CA GLY A 226 2.45 24.75 -12.42
C GLY A 226 3.97 24.88 -12.46
N ASP A 227 4.51 25.95 -13.09
CA ASP A 227 5.95 26.21 -13.20
C ASP A 227 6.54 26.89 -11.96
N SER A 228 5.84 26.87 -10.82
CA SER A 228 6.29 27.53 -9.59
C SER A 228 6.93 26.53 -8.62
N ASP A 229 7.79 27.06 -7.72
CA ASP A 229 8.35 26.27 -6.59
C ASP A 229 7.31 25.98 -5.49
N ARG A 230 6.02 26.20 -5.77
CA ARG A 230 4.93 25.98 -4.81
C ARG A 230 4.35 24.58 -4.96
N VAL A 231 4.00 24.02 -3.82
CA VAL A 231 3.22 22.75 -3.76
C VAL A 231 1.79 23.10 -3.36
N ALA A 232 0.82 22.66 -4.17
CA ALA A 232 -0.58 22.71 -3.80
C ALA A 232 -0.91 21.48 -2.96
N VAL A 233 -1.58 21.69 -1.83
CA VAL A 233 -2.05 20.60 -0.96
C VAL A 233 -3.56 20.56 -1.03
N GLY A 234 -4.11 19.40 -1.35
CA GLY A 234 -5.53 19.11 -1.38
C GLY A 234 -5.92 18.03 -0.38
N VAL A 235 -7.22 17.89 -0.14
CA VAL A 235 -7.79 16.84 0.71
C VAL A 235 -8.93 16.18 -0.04
N LEU A 236 -8.89 14.86 -0.13
CA LEU A 236 -10.01 14.01 -0.53
C LEU A 236 -10.54 13.35 0.74
N ALA A 237 -11.79 13.62 1.07
CA ALA A 237 -12.46 13.03 2.23
C ALA A 237 -13.37 11.88 1.79
N ALA A 238 -13.61 10.93 2.72
CA ALA A 238 -14.54 9.81 2.54
C ALA A 238 -16.01 10.27 2.44
#